data_2183327c8f611576b2065ed7b2b74574
#
_entry.id   2183327c8f611576b2065ed7b2b74574
#
_cell.length_a   1.000
_cell.length_b   1.000
_cell.length_c   1.000
_cell.angle_alpha   90.00
_cell.angle_beta   90.00
_cell.angle_gamma   90.00
#
_symmetry.space_group_name_H-M   'P 1'
#
loop_
_entity.id
_entity.type
_entity.pdbx_description
1 polymer ?
#
loop_
_entity_poly.entity_id
_entity_poly.type
_entity_poly.pdbx_seq_one_letter_code
_entity_poly.pdbx_strand_id
1 'polypeptide(L)'
;MPTKSVFSHSLTVLIAASFVAASALAAAPAETLPSGVKVLHTVDGTGEQPKASDTVKVHYKGTLADGKEFDSSYKRNAPATFPLSRVVPCWTEGMQKIKVGGKATLTCPPATAYGDRGAGGVVPPNATLTFEVELLAIEK
;
A
#
# COMPACT_ATOMS: atom_id res chain seq x y z
N MET A 1 -45.64 -19.76 49.88
CA MET A 1 -45.23 -19.43 49.52
C MET A 1 -44.54 -19.13 48.60
N PRO A 2 -44.30 -19.02 48.35
CA PRO A 2 -43.62 -18.75 47.70
C PRO A 2 -42.96 -18.45 46.82
N THR A 3 -42.59 -18.21 46.41
CA THR A 3 -42.01 -17.96 45.78
C THR A 3 -41.30 -17.63 44.90
N LYS A 4 -40.98 -17.52 44.55
CA LYS A 4 -40.33 -17.23 43.90
C LYS A 4 -39.64 -16.95 43.07
N SER A 5 -39.33 -16.75 42.79
CA SER A 5 -38.71 -16.46 42.18
C SER A 5 -38.06 -16.25 41.33
N VAL A 6 -37.73 -16.13 40.95
CA VAL A 6 -37.08 -16.00 40.25
C VAL A 6 -36.48 -15.49 39.39
N PHE A 7 -36.10 -15.34 39.06
CA PHE A 7 -35.47 -14.90 38.46
C PHE A 7 -34.75 -14.78 37.57
N SER A 8 -34.44 -14.62 37.24
CA SER A 8 -33.84 -14.49 36.60
C SER A 8 -33.19 -14.12 35.88
N HIS A 9 -32.81 -13.94 35.53
CA HIS A 9 -32.12 -13.58 35.02
C HIS A 9 -31.52 -13.37 34.12
N SER A 10 -31.21 -13.18 33.87
CA SER A 10 -30.69 -13.00 33.21
C SER A 10 -29.99 -12.64 32.51
N LEU A 11 -29.56 -12.32 32.17
CA LEU A 11 -28.88 -12.02 31.62
C LEU A 11 -28.23 -11.77 30.80
N THR A 12 -27.87 -11.68 30.50
CA THR A 12 -27.33 -11.45 29.89
C THR A 12 -26.65 -11.23 29.07
N VAL A 13 -26.29 -10.95 28.75
CA VAL A 13 -25.62 -10.80 28.08
C VAL A 13 -25.01 -10.42 27.26
N LEU A 14 -24.64 -10.25 26.86
CA LEU A 14 -24.10 -9.99 26.19
C LEU A 14 -23.40 -9.54 25.51
N ILE A 15 -23.04 -9.23 25.19
CA ILE A 15 -22.47 -8.75 24.78
C ILE A 15 -21.64 -8.76 24.05
N ALA A 16 -21.13 -8.58 24.05
CA ALA A 16 -20.27 -8.74 23.56
C ALA A 16 -19.93 -8.39 22.40
N ALA A 17 -19.84 -8.55 21.90
CA ALA A 17 -19.66 -8.33 20.80
C ALA A 17 -19.00 -7.35 20.37
N SER A 18 -19.13 -6.80 20.15
CA SER A 18 -18.67 -5.87 19.92
C SER A 18 -17.42 -5.84 19.51
N PHE A 19 -16.74 -5.59 19.71
CA PHE A 19 -15.59 -5.38 19.49
C PHE A 19 -14.98 -5.90 18.42
N VAL A 20 -15.35 -6.49 18.05
CA VAL A 20 -14.85 -7.07 17.09
C VAL A 20 -14.48 -6.14 16.07
N ALA A 21 -15.17 -5.26 15.86
CA ALA A 21 -14.97 -4.39 14.88
C ALA A 21 -13.68 -3.83 14.84
N ALA A 22 -13.21 -3.58 15.86
CA ALA A 22 -12.02 -2.95 15.94
C ALA A 22 -10.97 -3.54 15.15
N SER A 23 -10.86 -4.73 15.21
CA SER A 23 -9.77 -5.26 14.59
C SER A 23 -9.82 -5.11 13.15
N ALA A 24 -10.90 -4.95 12.64
CA ALA A 24 -11.00 -4.91 11.29
C ALA A 24 -10.23 -3.83 10.69
N LEU A 25 -10.05 -2.79 11.44
CA LEU A 25 -9.47 -1.77 10.90
C LEU A 25 -8.18 -1.98 10.51
N ALA A 26 -7.62 -2.64 11.18
CA ALA A 26 -6.36 -2.69 11.05
C ALA A 26 -5.87 -3.21 9.86
N ALA A 27 -6.42 -4.02 9.34
CA ALA A 27 -5.65 -4.68 8.53
C ALA A 27 -5.98 -4.65 7.18
N ALA A 28 -5.45 -3.89 6.45
CA ALA A 28 -5.53 -4.04 5.08
C ALA A 28 -4.46 -5.02 4.70
N PRO A 29 -4.76 -6.19 4.31
CA PRO A 29 -3.74 -7.14 3.97
C PRO A 29 -3.01 -6.71 2.72
N ALA A 30 -1.76 -7.05 2.61
CA ALA A 30 -1.02 -6.80 1.41
C ALA A 30 -1.55 -7.69 0.30
N GLU A 31 -1.73 -7.12 -0.86
CA GLU A 31 -2.12 -7.88 -2.03
C GLU A 31 -0.84 -8.26 -2.75
N THR A 32 -0.69 -9.52 -3.13
CA THR A 32 0.47 -9.98 -3.89
C THR A 32 0.04 -10.21 -5.34
N LEU A 33 0.68 -9.51 -6.24
CA LEU A 33 0.37 -9.64 -7.67
C LEU A 33 1.11 -10.84 -8.26
N PRO A 34 0.70 -11.34 -9.41
CA PRO A 34 1.35 -12.50 -10.02
C PRO A 34 2.86 -12.32 -10.25
N SER A 35 3.32 -11.11 -10.44
CA SER A 35 4.74 -10.84 -10.62
C SER A 35 5.54 -10.90 -9.33
N GLY A 36 4.87 -11.02 -8.20
CA GLY A 36 5.52 -10.99 -6.89
C GLY A 36 5.51 -9.64 -6.22
N VAL A 37 5.03 -8.60 -6.89
CA VAL A 37 4.91 -7.27 -6.31
C VAL A 37 3.87 -7.32 -5.19
N LYS A 38 4.19 -6.74 -4.04
CA LYS A 38 3.24 -6.65 -2.94
C LYS A 38 2.75 -5.22 -2.81
N VAL A 39 1.46 -5.06 -2.65
CA VAL A 39 0.83 -3.75 -2.48
C VAL A 39 0.12 -3.73 -1.14
N LEU A 40 0.62 -2.93 -0.23
CA LEU A 40 0.00 -2.76 1.08
C LEU A 40 -0.64 -1.37 1.12
N HIS A 41 -1.96 -1.32 1.13
CA HIS A 41 -2.66 -0.05 1.18
C HIS A 41 -2.64 0.50 2.60
N THR A 42 -2.06 1.66 2.78
CA THR A 42 -2.01 2.31 4.08
C THR A 42 -3.10 3.38 4.21
N VAL A 43 -3.52 3.96 3.09
CA VAL A 43 -4.66 4.87 3.06
C VAL A 43 -5.45 4.55 1.79
N ASP A 44 -6.73 4.28 1.91
CA ASP A 44 -7.56 4.04 0.75
C ASP A 44 -7.93 5.37 0.13
N GLY A 45 -7.71 5.49 -1.17
CA GLY A 45 -8.16 6.67 -1.88
C GLY A 45 -9.61 6.56 -2.26
N THR A 46 -10.15 7.65 -2.76
CA THR A 46 -11.55 7.68 -3.16
C THR A 46 -11.71 7.98 -4.65
N GLY A 47 -10.62 8.26 -5.36
CA GLY A 47 -10.68 8.58 -6.77
C GLY A 47 -10.53 7.37 -7.67
N GLU A 48 -10.15 7.65 -8.91
CA GLU A 48 -9.96 6.59 -9.87
C GLU A 48 -8.66 5.85 -9.69
N GLN A 49 -8.61 4.63 -10.20
CA GLN A 49 -7.36 3.89 -10.31
C GLN A 49 -6.75 4.18 -11.67
N PRO A 50 -5.45 4.36 -11.77
CA PRO A 50 -4.83 4.62 -13.07
C PRO A 50 -4.72 3.36 -13.91
N LYS A 51 -4.56 3.55 -15.20
CA LYS A 51 -4.34 2.44 -16.13
C LYS A 51 -2.89 2.44 -16.53
N ALA A 52 -2.43 1.34 -17.11
CA ALA A 52 -1.03 1.21 -17.54
C ALA A 52 -0.60 2.29 -18.52
N SER A 53 -1.53 2.88 -19.24
CA SER A 53 -1.23 3.94 -20.21
C SER A 53 -1.31 5.34 -19.61
N ASP A 54 -1.70 5.45 -18.35
CA ASP A 54 -1.87 6.76 -17.72
C ASP A 54 -0.55 7.33 -17.19
N THR A 55 -0.52 8.62 -17.02
CA THR A 55 0.57 9.32 -16.36
C THR A 55 0.07 9.70 -14.97
N VAL A 56 0.89 9.50 -13.96
CA VAL A 56 0.49 9.75 -12.58
C VAL A 56 1.38 10.78 -11.92
N LYS A 57 0.79 11.54 -11.00
CA LYS A 57 1.51 12.49 -10.18
C LYS A 57 1.53 11.94 -8.78
N VAL A 58 2.71 11.75 -8.23
CA VAL A 58 2.90 11.08 -6.96
C VAL A 58 3.93 11.72 -6.07
N HIS A 59 3.79 11.49 -4.78
CA HIS A 59 4.93 11.61 -3.87
C HIS A 59 5.38 10.20 -3.55
N TYR A 60 6.66 10.00 -3.39
CA TYR A 60 7.19 8.68 -3.10
C TYR A 60 8.51 8.72 -2.35
N LYS A 61 8.83 7.61 -1.71
CA LYS A 61 10.10 7.40 -1.05
C LYS A 61 10.51 5.97 -1.31
N GLY A 62 11.69 5.76 -1.86
CA GLY A 62 12.21 4.42 -2.14
C GLY A 62 13.32 4.05 -1.19
N THR A 63 13.25 2.84 -0.64
CA THR A 63 14.26 2.33 0.28
C THR A 63 14.72 0.95 -0.15
N LEU A 64 15.96 0.64 0.22
CA LEU A 64 16.55 -0.68 0.01
C LEU A 64 16.12 -1.60 1.15
N ALA A 65 16.44 -2.88 1.03
CA ALA A 65 16.07 -3.85 2.06
C ALA A 65 16.65 -3.52 3.43
N ASP A 66 17.78 -2.83 3.50
CA ASP A 66 18.38 -2.45 4.76
C ASP A 66 17.77 -1.14 5.32
N GLY A 67 16.79 -0.58 4.64
CA GLY A 67 16.15 0.65 5.06
C GLY A 67 16.77 1.92 4.52
N LYS A 68 17.86 1.80 3.76
CA LYS A 68 18.54 2.98 3.24
C LYS A 68 17.69 3.61 2.14
N GLU A 69 17.41 4.89 2.26
CA GLU A 69 16.65 5.61 1.26
C GLU A 69 17.53 5.91 0.05
N PHE A 70 17.07 5.59 -1.14
CA PHE A 70 17.84 5.85 -2.35
C PHE A 70 17.21 6.94 -3.22
N ASP A 71 15.95 7.26 -2.99
CA ASP A 71 15.27 8.30 -3.76
C ASP A 71 14.03 8.76 -2.99
N SER A 72 13.64 10.02 -3.17
CA SER A 72 12.47 10.56 -2.50
C SER A 72 12.04 11.87 -3.13
N SER A 73 10.75 11.96 -3.48
CA SER A 73 10.18 13.22 -3.93
C SER A 73 10.02 14.19 -2.77
N TYR A 74 9.87 13.67 -1.55
CA TYR A 74 9.73 14.51 -0.37
C TYR A 74 11.02 15.32 -0.12
N LYS A 75 12.17 14.74 -0.42
CA LYS A 75 13.42 15.47 -0.25
C LYS A 75 13.51 16.63 -1.21
N ARG A 76 12.87 16.53 -2.35
CA ARG A 76 12.90 17.60 -3.34
C ARG A 76 11.76 18.58 -3.14
N ASN A 77 10.88 18.31 -2.18
CA ASN A 77 9.68 19.10 -1.90
C ASN A 77 8.83 19.31 -3.14
N ALA A 78 8.79 18.32 -4.01
CA ALA A 78 8.01 18.41 -5.24
C ALA A 78 7.52 17.04 -5.66
N PRO A 79 6.26 16.90 -5.98
CA PRO A 79 5.77 15.64 -6.51
C PRO A 79 6.39 15.36 -7.86
N ALA A 80 6.43 14.09 -8.22
CA ALA A 80 6.98 13.66 -9.49
C ALA A 80 5.87 13.17 -10.38
N THR A 81 6.02 13.34 -11.67
CA THR A 81 5.04 12.89 -12.66
C THR A 81 5.70 11.83 -13.54
N PHE A 82 5.06 10.66 -13.62
CA PHE A 82 5.59 9.55 -14.38
C PHE A 82 4.54 8.92 -15.27
N PRO A 83 4.87 8.62 -16.52
CA PRO A 83 4.00 7.75 -17.33
C PRO A 83 4.21 6.32 -16.88
N LEU A 84 3.11 5.62 -16.57
CA LEU A 84 3.22 4.25 -16.07
C LEU A 84 3.75 3.27 -17.11
N SER A 85 3.75 3.65 -18.37
CA SER A 85 4.33 2.81 -19.43
C SER A 85 5.86 2.88 -19.47
N ARG A 86 6.46 3.78 -18.71
CA ARG A 86 7.91 4.00 -18.76
C ARG A 86 8.62 3.89 -17.42
N VAL A 87 7.97 3.30 -16.45
CA VAL A 87 8.58 3.07 -15.13
C VAL A 87 8.86 1.59 -14.95
N VAL A 88 9.53 1.23 -13.87
CA VAL A 88 9.80 -0.18 -13.58
C VAL A 88 8.48 -0.95 -13.48
N PRO A 89 8.44 -2.22 -13.87
CA PRO A 89 7.21 -3.00 -13.84
C PRO A 89 6.48 -2.99 -12.51
N CYS A 90 7.21 -2.96 -11.41
CA CYS A 90 6.61 -2.89 -10.09
C CYS A 90 5.66 -1.70 -10.00
N TRP A 91 6.06 -0.55 -10.49
CA TRP A 91 5.23 0.65 -10.46
C TRP A 91 4.09 0.55 -11.47
N THR A 92 4.35 0.06 -12.68
CA THR A 92 3.30 -0.09 -13.67
C THR A 92 2.17 -0.94 -13.11
N GLU A 93 2.51 -2.04 -12.46
CA GLU A 93 1.49 -2.94 -11.91
C GLU A 93 0.93 -2.43 -10.59
N GLY A 94 1.78 -2.02 -9.69
CA GLY A 94 1.33 -1.64 -8.35
C GLY A 94 0.50 -0.37 -8.32
N MET A 95 0.87 0.62 -9.11
CA MET A 95 0.14 1.89 -9.12
C MET A 95 -1.29 1.73 -9.61
N GLN A 96 -1.56 0.75 -10.46
CA GLN A 96 -2.91 0.51 -10.93
C GLN A 96 -3.85 0.02 -9.83
N LYS A 97 -3.30 -0.38 -8.69
CA LYS A 97 -4.09 -0.85 -7.55
C LYS A 97 -4.40 0.27 -6.56
N ILE A 98 -3.85 1.47 -6.79
CA ILE A 98 -4.00 2.59 -5.85
C ILE A 98 -4.95 3.61 -6.45
N LYS A 99 -5.90 4.08 -5.66
CA LYS A 99 -6.83 5.11 -6.10
C LYS A 99 -6.26 6.49 -5.79
N VAL A 100 -6.65 7.48 -6.56
CA VAL A 100 -6.24 8.86 -6.30
C VAL A 100 -6.64 9.23 -4.87
N GLY A 101 -5.71 9.81 -4.16
CA GLY A 101 -5.86 10.13 -2.74
C GLY A 101 -5.36 9.03 -1.82
N GLY A 102 -5.00 7.88 -2.38
CA GLY A 102 -4.53 6.76 -1.59
C GLY A 102 -3.04 6.73 -1.39
N LYS A 103 -2.62 5.95 -0.42
CA LYS A 103 -1.20 5.69 -0.16
C LYS A 103 -1.01 4.21 -0.04
N ALA A 104 0.11 3.73 -0.52
CA ALA A 104 0.43 2.31 -0.40
C ALA A 104 1.94 2.12 -0.33
N THR A 105 2.32 0.99 0.20
CA THR A 105 3.71 0.55 0.20
C THR A 105 3.83 -0.56 -0.84
N LEU A 106 4.70 -0.35 -1.81
CA LEU A 106 4.95 -1.35 -2.84
C LEU A 106 6.26 -2.04 -2.53
N THR A 107 6.25 -3.36 -2.47
CA THR A 107 7.47 -4.14 -2.31
C THR A 107 7.78 -4.77 -3.65
N CYS A 108 8.92 -4.42 -4.21
CA CYS A 108 9.29 -4.76 -5.56
C CYS A 108 10.41 -5.78 -5.58
N PRO A 109 10.11 -7.03 -5.97
CA PRO A 109 11.19 -8.00 -6.17
C PRO A 109 12.15 -7.49 -7.26
N PRO A 110 13.40 -7.91 -7.24
CA PRO A 110 14.38 -7.40 -8.22
C PRO A 110 13.93 -7.51 -9.66
N ALA A 111 13.30 -8.59 -10.04
CA ALA A 111 12.86 -8.79 -11.42
C ALA A 111 11.83 -7.76 -11.88
N THR A 112 11.16 -7.09 -10.96
CA THR A 112 10.16 -6.07 -11.28
C THR A 112 10.72 -4.66 -11.10
N ALA A 113 11.98 -4.56 -10.76
CA ALA A 113 12.67 -3.29 -10.53
C ALA A 113 13.92 -3.21 -11.40
N TYR A 114 15.08 -3.22 -10.79
CA TYR A 114 16.31 -3.05 -11.56
C TYR A 114 17.09 -4.33 -11.82
N GLY A 115 16.53 -5.46 -11.40
CA GLY A 115 17.10 -6.78 -11.71
C GLY A 115 18.52 -6.98 -11.24
N ASP A 116 19.25 -7.75 -12.00
CA ASP A 116 20.62 -8.11 -11.66
C ASP A 116 21.62 -7.01 -12.03
N ARG A 117 21.16 -5.94 -12.68
CA ARG A 117 22.04 -4.82 -12.99
C ARG A 117 22.09 -3.79 -11.91
N GLY A 118 21.02 -3.63 -11.17
CA GLY A 118 20.88 -2.53 -10.22
C GLY A 118 20.75 -1.22 -10.96
N ALA A 119 20.94 -0.13 -10.25
CA ALA A 119 20.85 1.21 -10.81
C ALA A 119 22.01 2.06 -10.28
N GLY A 120 22.85 2.44 -11.20
CA GLY A 120 23.97 3.31 -11.03
C GLY A 120 24.40 3.73 -9.65
N GLY A 121 25.03 2.91 -8.88
CA GLY A 121 25.59 3.30 -7.59
C GLY A 121 24.60 3.46 -6.43
N VAL A 122 23.31 3.47 -6.69
CA VAL A 122 22.33 3.64 -5.62
C VAL A 122 21.51 2.40 -5.34
N VAL A 123 21.27 1.59 -6.37
CA VAL A 123 20.55 0.33 -6.20
C VAL A 123 21.49 -0.82 -6.56
N PRO A 124 21.81 -1.69 -5.60
CA PRO A 124 22.70 -2.81 -5.91
C PRO A 124 22.01 -3.85 -6.77
N PRO A 125 22.79 -4.76 -7.36
CA PRO A 125 22.19 -5.86 -8.11
C PRO A 125 21.31 -6.74 -7.22
N ASN A 126 20.26 -7.24 -7.81
CA ASN A 126 19.33 -8.15 -7.15
C ASN A 126 18.69 -7.56 -5.87
N ALA A 127 18.42 -6.27 -5.89
CA ALA A 127 17.84 -5.61 -4.72
C ALA A 127 16.33 -5.63 -4.73
N THR A 128 15.74 -5.98 -3.60
CA THR A 128 14.31 -5.80 -3.37
C THR A 128 14.12 -4.38 -2.92
N LEU A 129 13.21 -3.66 -3.55
CA LEU A 129 12.97 -2.26 -3.23
C LEU A 129 11.61 -2.08 -2.57
N THR A 130 11.53 -1.13 -1.68
CA THR A 130 10.26 -0.76 -1.06
C THR A 130 9.99 0.69 -1.38
N PHE A 131 8.81 0.96 -1.90
CA PHE A 131 8.38 2.33 -2.18
C PHE A 131 7.14 2.67 -1.39
N GLU A 132 7.17 3.77 -0.69
CA GLU A 132 5.96 4.35 -0.11
C GLU A 132 5.49 5.35 -1.14
N VAL A 133 4.28 5.21 -1.63
CA VAL A 133 3.74 6.06 -2.68
C VAL A 133 2.41 6.68 -2.29
N GLU A 134 2.26 7.92 -2.62
CA GLU A 134 0.97 8.61 -2.46
C GLU A 134 0.54 9.06 -3.84
N LEU A 135 -0.61 8.59 -4.31
CA LEU A 135 -1.12 8.94 -5.63
C LEU A 135 -1.93 10.23 -5.53
N LEU A 136 -1.40 11.31 -6.08
CA LEU A 136 -2.02 12.61 -5.99
C LEU A 136 -3.00 12.87 -7.11
N ALA A 137 -2.69 12.46 -8.32
CA ALA A 137 -3.54 12.72 -9.47
C ALA A 137 -3.20 11.80 -10.63
N ILE A 138 -4.14 11.64 -11.53
CA ILE A 138 -3.91 10.98 -12.80
C ILE A 138 -3.96 12.10 -13.84
N GLU A 139 -2.87 12.25 -14.57
CA GLU A 139 -2.78 13.28 -15.59
C GLU A 139 -3.27 12.71 -16.90
N LYS A 140 -4.28 13.28 -17.47
CA LYS A 140 -4.87 12.77 -18.71
C LYS A 140 -4.34 13.49 -19.94
#